data_282cf7dcca903aaf290253ac54c4fe54
#
_entry.id   282cf7dcca903aaf290253ac54c4fe54
#
_cell.length_a   1.000
_cell.length_b   1.000
_cell.length_c   1.000
_cell.angle_alpha   90.00
_cell.angle_beta   90.00
_cell.angle_gamma   90.00
#
_symmetry.space_group_name_H-M   'P 1'
#
loop_
_entity.id
_entity.type
_entity.pdbx_description
1 polymer ?
#
loop_
_entity_poly.entity_id
_entity_poly.type
_entity_poly.pdbx_seq_one_letter_code
_entity_poly.pdbx_strand_id
1 'polypeptide(L)'
;MNRDKKTKTQISLSLLILLLGALNIGALYAGNRPLVYLTKPATMLVVLSLAAVERAAMPGRYGTLIMAGLVCSLAGDIFLMLPSDQFVPGLVSFLIAHLFYIAAFRSGMSGVGPLWFVLPFCAYGFLALWLLLPGLGDMKLPVIVYLVVILTMAWQSAVRWNANRDRSSVVAFAGALLFAASDSIIAFNRFRWRFYLAEGLIMSTYFTAQWLIALSVWKLPRKTAG
;
A
#
# COMPACT_ATOMS: atom_id res chain seq x y z
N MET A 1 -16.59 -22.25 1.95
CA MET A 1 -17.04 -21.35 3.06
C MET A 1 -18.34 -20.70 2.63
N ASN A 2 -19.41 -20.77 3.44
CA ASN A 2 -20.70 -20.16 3.14
C ASN A 2 -20.53 -18.62 2.96
N ARG A 3 -21.27 -18.02 2.04
CA ARG A 3 -21.19 -16.57 1.67
C ARG A 3 -21.36 -15.67 2.89
N ASP A 4 -22.32 -15.98 3.76
CA ASP A 4 -22.57 -15.20 4.98
C ASP A 4 -21.42 -15.28 5.98
N LYS A 5 -20.81 -16.46 6.14
CA LYS A 5 -19.65 -16.64 7.01
C LYS A 5 -18.44 -15.87 6.49
N LYS A 6 -18.23 -15.86 5.16
CA LYS A 6 -17.17 -15.08 4.52
C LYS A 6 -17.34 -13.59 4.76
N THR A 7 -18.55 -13.05 4.55
CA THR A 7 -18.84 -11.63 4.76
C THR A 7 -18.63 -11.22 6.22
N LYS A 8 -19.09 -12.04 7.17
CA LYS A 8 -18.85 -11.79 8.61
C LYS A 8 -17.36 -11.76 8.94
N THR A 9 -16.57 -12.71 8.44
CA THR A 9 -15.12 -12.76 8.65
C THR A 9 -14.44 -11.51 8.07
N GLN A 10 -14.82 -11.09 6.86
CA GLN A 10 -14.29 -9.87 6.22
C GLN A 10 -14.58 -8.62 7.05
N ILE A 11 -15.82 -8.47 7.54
CA ILE A 11 -16.22 -7.35 8.40
C ILE A 11 -15.42 -7.37 9.71
N SER A 12 -15.32 -8.52 10.38
CA SER A 12 -14.59 -8.65 11.64
C SER A 12 -13.10 -8.31 11.48
N LEU A 13 -12.44 -8.80 10.42
CA LEU A 13 -11.04 -8.48 10.15
C LEU A 13 -10.87 -7.00 9.81
N SER A 14 -11.79 -6.40 9.04
CA SER A 14 -11.74 -4.98 8.73
C SER A 14 -11.90 -4.10 9.97
N LEU A 15 -12.82 -4.43 10.88
CA LEU A 15 -12.98 -3.74 12.16
C LEU A 15 -11.73 -3.87 13.04
N LEU A 16 -11.10 -5.05 13.05
CA LEU A 16 -9.87 -5.27 13.79
C LEU A 16 -8.69 -4.46 13.23
N ILE A 17 -8.58 -4.32 11.89
CA ILE A 17 -7.59 -3.46 11.23
C ILE A 17 -7.79 -2.01 11.68
N LEU A 18 -9.02 -1.50 11.66
CA LEU A 18 -9.32 -0.14 12.09
C LEU A 18 -8.99 0.08 13.57
N LEU A 19 -9.36 -0.87 14.43
CA LEU A 19 -9.08 -0.80 15.87
C LEU A 19 -7.58 -0.79 16.16
N LEU A 20 -6.82 -1.74 15.58
CA LEU A 20 -5.37 -1.82 15.77
C LEU A 20 -4.65 -0.61 15.15
N GLY A 21 -5.11 -0.12 14.00
CA GLY A 21 -4.58 1.10 13.38
C GLY A 21 -4.80 2.33 14.26
N ALA A 22 -6.00 2.52 14.80
CA ALA A 22 -6.30 3.60 15.73
C ALA A 22 -5.47 3.50 17.01
N LEU A 23 -5.33 2.29 17.56
CA LEU A 23 -4.50 2.02 18.73
C LEU A 23 -3.02 2.32 18.46
N ASN A 24 -2.51 1.97 17.27
CA ASN A 24 -1.15 2.28 16.85
C ASN A 24 -0.91 3.80 16.80
N ILE A 25 -1.82 4.54 16.18
CA ILE A 25 -1.74 6.01 16.08
C ILE A 25 -1.81 6.64 17.48
N GLY A 26 -2.71 6.18 18.34
CA GLY A 26 -2.79 6.63 19.72
C GLY A 26 -1.50 6.35 20.51
N ALA A 27 -0.90 5.18 20.32
CA ALA A 27 0.37 4.80 20.95
C ALA A 27 1.54 5.69 20.48
N LEU A 28 1.57 6.06 19.17
CA LEU A 28 2.57 7.00 18.63
C LEU A 28 2.52 8.35 19.34
N TYR A 29 1.35 8.95 19.45
CA TYR A 29 1.18 10.26 20.11
C TYR A 29 1.34 10.21 21.63
N ALA A 30 1.08 9.04 22.24
CA ALA A 30 1.35 8.80 23.67
C ALA A 30 2.83 8.47 23.96
N GLY A 31 3.70 8.36 22.94
CA GLY A 31 5.10 7.99 23.10
C GLY A 31 5.32 6.54 23.57
N ASN A 32 4.30 5.68 23.48
CA ASN A 32 4.34 4.28 23.92
C ASN A 32 4.95 3.38 22.85
N ARG A 33 6.28 3.37 22.75
CA ARG A 33 7.03 2.57 21.75
C ARG A 33 6.74 1.07 21.82
N PRO A 34 6.68 0.39 22.98
CA PRO A 34 6.33 -1.03 23.03
C PRO A 34 4.99 -1.34 22.38
N LEU A 35 3.98 -0.49 22.60
CA LEU A 35 2.66 -0.66 22.00
C LEU A 35 2.68 -0.43 20.49
N VAL A 36 3.48 0.53 20.00
CA VAL A 36 3.71 0.74 18.55
C VAL A 36 4.35 -0.50 17.91
N TYR A 37 5.39 -1.06 18.56
CA TYR A 37 6.09 -2.25 18.08
C TYR A 37 5.19 -3.49 18.01
N LEU A 38 4.17 -3.57 18.86
CA LEU A 38 3.19 -4.65 18.85
C LEU A 38 2.09 -4.40 17.80
N THR A 39 1.50 -3.20 17.81
CA THR A 39 0.29 -2.91 17.04
C THR A 39 0.56 -2.74 15.54
N LYS A 40 1.71 -2.19 15.15
CA LYS A 40 2.03 -1.98 13.72
C LYS A 40 2.14 -3.31 12.96
N PRO A 41 2.98 -4.29 13.36
CA PRO A 41 3.00 -5.59 12.69
C PRO A 41 1.70 -6.38 12.87
N ALA A 42 1.03 -6.27 14.04
CA ALA A 42 -0.26 -6.93 14.25
C ALA A 42 -1.32 -6.45 13.24
N THR A 43 -1.40 -5.14 12.97
CA THR A 43 -2.28 -4.60 11.93
C THR A 43 -2.00 -5.24 10.58
N MET A 44 -0.73 -5.31 10.19
CA MET A 44 -0.34 -5.90 8.90
C MET A 44 -0.58 -7.41 8.82
N LEU A 45 -0.43 -8.15 9.92
CA LEU A 45 -0.80 -9.58 9.98
C LEU A 45 -2.31 -9.78 9.80
N VAL A 46 -3.14 -8.89 10.34
CA VAL A 46 -4.60 -8.94 10.10
C VAL A 46 -4.93 -8.60 8.65
N VAL A 47 -4.24 -7.62 8.03
CA VAL A 47 -4.36 -7.31 6.60
C VAL A 47 -3.97 -8.51 5.73
N LEU A 48 -2.87 -9.19 6.06
CA LEU A 48 -2.46 -10.44 5.40
C LEU A 48 -3.51 -11.54 5.54
N SER A 49 -4.09 -11.69 6.74
CA SER A 49 -5.15 -12.67 6.99
C SER A 49 -6.40 -12.37 6.16
N LEU A 50 -6.77 -11.09 6.01
CA LEU A 50 -7.86 -10.66 5.13
C LEU A 50 -7.58 -11.04 3.67
N ALA A 51 -6.40 -10.72 3.16
CA ALA A 51 -6.00 -11.06 1.80
C ALA A 51 -5.96 -12.58 1.57
N ALA A 52 -5.53 -13.36 2.57
CA ALA A 52 -5.51 -14.84 2.52
C ALA A 52 -6.92 -15.42 2.42
N VAL A 53 -7.88 -14.93 3.22
CA VAL A 53 -9.29 -15.33 3.16
C VAL A 53 -9.89 -15.03 1.78
N GLU A 54 -9.59 -13.85 1.23
CA GLU A 54 -10.07 -13.46 -0.10
C GLU A 54 -9.44 -14.31 -1.21
N ARG A 55 -8.13 -14.57 -1.14
CA ARG A 55 -7.41 -15.42 -2.09
C ARG A 55 -7.88 -16.87 -2.05
N ALA A 56 -8.12 -17.44 -0.88
CA ALA A 56 -8.61 -18.81 -0.72
C ALA A 56 -9.98 -19.01 -1.40
N ALA A 57 -10.81 -17.96 -1.42
CA ALA A 57 -12.11 -18.01 -2.10
C ALA A 57 -11.97 -17.86 -3.63
N MET A 58 -10.90 -17.25 -4.12
CA MET A 58 -10.64 -17.04 -5.55
C MET A 58 -9.14 -17.16 -5.86
N PRO A 59 -8.62 -18.38 -5.96
CA PRO A 59 -7.21 -18.60 -6.28
C PRO A 59 -6.82 -17.97 -7.62
N GLY A 60 -5.65 -17.35 -7.68
CA GLY A 60 -5.15 -16.76 -8.92
C GLY A 60 -3.86 -15.94 -8.71
N ARG A 61 -3.17 -15.69 -9.82
CA ARG A 61 -1.89 -14.97 -9.84
C ARG A 61 -1.99 -13.59 -9.17
N TYR A 62 -3.09 -12.87 -9.39
CA TYR A 62 -3.33 -11.56 -8.78
C TYR A 62 -3.23 -11.61 -7.26
N GLY A 63 -4.04 -12.46 -6.61
CA GLY A 63 -4.05 -12.59 -5.15
C GLY A 63 -2.71 -13.07 -4.58
N THR A 64 -1.99 -13.95 -5.28
CA THR A 64 -0.66 -14.40 -4.87
C THR A 64 0.35 -13.26 -4.87
N LEU A 65 0.34 -12.42 -5.91
CA LEU A 65 1.24 -11.27 -6.01
C LEU A 65 0.90 -10.18 -4.98
N ILE A 66 -0.40 -9.93 -4.71
CA ILE A 66 -0.81 -9.03 -3.62
C ILE A 66 -0.29 -9.55 -2.27
N MET A 67 -0.44 -10.85 -1.98
CA MET A 67 0.08 -11.46 -0.75
C MET A 67 1.60 -11.28 -0.62
N ALA A 68 2.37 -11.53 -1.69
CA ALA A 68 3.81 -11.32 -1.69
C ALA A 68 4.18 -9.86 -1.41
N GLY A 69 3.48 -8.90 -2.02
CA GLY A 69 3.66 -7.48 -1.75
C GLY A 69 3.37 -7.11 -0.30
N LEU A 70 2.28 -7.63 0.27
CA LEU A 70 1.92 -7.40 1.69
C LEU A 70 2.98 -7.97 2.66
N VAL A 71 3.57 -9.13 2.35
CA VAL A 71 4.66 -9.71 3.15
C VAL A 71 5.90 -8.83 3.09
N CYS A 72 6.28 -8.34 1.90
CA CYS A 72 7.40 -7.40 1.77
C CYS A 72 7.13 -6.07 2.49
N SER A 73 5.88 -5.58 2.45
CA SER A 73 5.48 -4.38 3.20
C SER A 73 5.60 -4.57 4.70
N LEU A 74 5.19 -5.73 5.24
CA LEU A 74 5.39 -6.08 6.65
C LEU A 74 6.88 -6.09 7.03
N ALA A 75 7.75 -6.63 6.17
CA ALA A 75 9.20 -6.58 6.38
C ALA A 75 9.71 -5.13 6.41
N GLY A 76 9.24 -4.29 5.48
CA GLY A 76 9.55 -2.86 5.46
C GLY A 76 9.11 -2.14 6.75
N ASP A 77 7.92 -2.44 7.26
CA ASP A 77 7.42 -1.92 8.53
C ASP A 77 8.32 -2.28 9.70
N ILE A 78 8.78 -3.54 9.75
CA ILE A 78 9.69 -4.02 10.80
C ILE A 78 11.02 -3.26 10.72
N PHE A 79 11.63 -3.12 9.53
CA PHE A 79 12.87 -2.36 9.39
C PHE A 79 12.72 -0.90 9.84
N LEU A 80 11.65 -0.22 9.42
CA LEU A 80 11.43 1.18 9.79
C LEU A 80 11.13 1.41 11.28
N MET A 81 10.76 0.36 12.03
CA MET A 81 10.54 0.44 13.48
C MET A 81 11.81 0.23 14.30
N LEU A 82 12.85 -0.40 13.75
CA LEU A 82 14.06 -0.72 14.50
C LEU A 82 14.76 0.54 15.01
N PRO A 83 15.36 0.50 16.22
CA PRO A 83 16.01 1.65 16.82
C PRO A 83 17.27 2.11 16.05
N SER A 84 17.94 1.19 15.33
CA SER A 84 18.98 1.54 14.36
C SER A 84 18.33 2.09 13.10
N ASP A 85 18.83 3.18 12.53
CA ASP A 85 18.27 3.77 11.30
C ASP A 85 18.33 2.78 10.12
N GLN A 86 17.30 1.91 10.04
CA GLN A 86 17.12 0.90 8.99
C GLN A 86 16.26 1.44 7.84
N PHE A 87 16.37 2.73 7.54
CA PHE A 87 15.56 3.36 6.50
C PHE A 87 15.80 2.73 5.12
N VAL A 88 17.06 2.48 4.73
CA VAL A 88 17.37 1.91 3.42
C VAL A 88 16.86 0.46 3.28
N PRO A 89 17.07 -0.46 4.23
CA PRO A 89 16.42 -1.78 4.20
C PRO A 89 14.90 -1.70 4.12
N GLY A 90 14.28 -0.79 4.87
CA GLY A 90 12.84 -0.53 4.80
C GLY A 90 12.40 -0.07 3.41
N LEU A 91 13.10 0.92 2.84
CA LEU A 91 12.86 1.44 1.50
C LEU A 91 12.95 0.34 0.43
N VAL A 92 13.97 -0.52 0.50
CA VAL A 92 14.16 -1.66 -0.42
C VAL A 92 13.02 -2.67 -0.28
N SER A 93 12.60 -2.98 0.94
CA SER A 93 11.49 -3.90 1.20
C SER A 93 10.17 -3.38 0.59
N PHE A 94 9.87 -2.10 0.76
CA PHE A 94 8.70 -1.47 0.14
C PHE A 94 8.85 -1.36 -1.39
N LEU A 95 10.06 -1.11 -1.91
CA LEU A 95 10.32 -1.14 -3.34
C LEU A 95 9.92 -2.50 -3.94
N ILE A 96 10.36 -3.60 -3.31
CA ILE A 96 10.03 -4.96 -3.73
C ILE A 96 8.51 -5.20 -3.62
N ALA A 97 7.86 -4.71 -2.57
CA ALA A 97 6.40 -4.78 -2.43
C ALA A 97 5.69 -4.10 -3.61
N HIS A 98 6.14 -2.90 -4.00
CA HIS A 98 5.57 -2.18 -5.14
C HIS A 98 5.77 -2.92 -6.47
N LEU A 99 6.92 -3.58 -6.68
CA LEU A 99 7.13 -4.42 -7.86
C LEU A 99 6.13 -5.59 -7.91
N PHE A 100 5.84 -6.24 -6.78
CA PHE A 100 4.79 -7.26 -6.71
C PHE A 100 3.40 -6.67 -6.99
N TYR A 101 3.08 -5.49 -6.48
CA TYR A 101 1.80 -4.82 -6.76
C TYR A 101 1.69 -4.43 -8.24
N ILE A 102 2.75 -3.91 -8.88
CA ILE A 102 2.79 -3.66 -10.31
C ILE A 102 2.49 -4.95 -11.08
N ALA A 103 3.16 -6.04 -10.76
CA ALA A 103 2.94 -7.34 -11.39
C ALA A 103 1.51 -7.86 -11.17
N ALA A 104 0.92 -7.62 -9.98
CA ALA A 104 -0.47 -7.93 -9.68
C ALA A 104 -1.42 -7.11 -10.56
N PHE A 105 -1.27 -5.78 -10.60
CA PHE A 105 -2.15 -4.88 -11.35
C PHE A 105 -2.09 -5.14 -12.85
N ARG A 106 -0.96 -5.61 -13.36
CA ARG A 106 -0.80 -6.02 -14.76
C ARG A 106 -1.33 -7.43 -15.04
N SER A 107 -1.58 -8.25 -14.02
CA SER A 107 -2.00 -9.63 -14.25
C SER A 107 -3.38 -9.69 -14.93
N GLY A 108 -3.46 -10.43 -16.06
CA GLY A 108 -4.67 -10.57 -16.86
C GLY A 108 -5.00 -9.35 -17.72
N MET A 109 -4.05 -8.43 -17.91
CA MET A 109 -4.21 -7.29 -18.81
C MET A 109 -3.40 -7.48 -20.10
N SER A 110 -3.98 -7.10 -21.22
CA SER A 110 -3.30 -6.98 -22.51
C SER A 110 -2.92 -5.52 -22.78
N GLY A 111 -1.64 -5.29 -23.12
CA GLY A 111 -1.13 -3.94 -23.42
C GLY A 111 -0.81 -3.07 -22.21
N VAL A 112 -0.31 -1.86 -22.48
CA VAL A 112 0.13 -0.88 -21.47
C VAL A 112 -0.95 0.14 -21.09
N GLY A 113 -2.12 0.06 -21.72
CA GLY A 113 -3.19 1.06 -21.56
C GLY A 113 -2.87 2.39 -22.25
N PRO A 114 -3.79 3.37 -22.16
CA PRO A 114 -3.57 4.68 -22.76
C PRO A 114 -2.40 5.40 -22.10
N LEU A 115 -1.39 5.79 -22.87
CA LEU A 115 -0.17 6.44 -22.36
C LEU A 115 -0.45 7.79 -21.66
N TRP A 116 -1.50 8.51 -22.05
CA TRP A 116 -1.83 9.78 -21.41
C TRP A 116 -2.21 9.63 -19.92
N PHE A 117 -2.59 8.41 -19.46
CA PHE A 117 -2.78 8.12 -18.04
C PHE A 117 -1.50 8.26 -17.21
N VAL A 118 -0.31 8.24 -17.84
CA VAL A 118 0.95 8.44 -17.13
C VAL A 118 1.19 9.90 -16.77
N LEU A 119 0.63 10.85 -17.52
CA LEU A 119 0.92 12.28 -17.39
C LEU A 119 0.73 12.86 -15.99
N PRO A 120 -0.39 12.62 -15.28
CA PRO A 120 -0.56 13.17 -13.92
C PRO A 120 0.47 12.60 -12.93
N PHE A 121 0.89 11.35 -13.11
CA PHE A 121 1.93 10.74 -12.25
C PHE A 121 3.32 11.31 -12.55
N CYS A 122 3.63 11.57 -13.83
CA CYS A 122 4.87 12.24 -14.22
C CYS A 122 4.91 13.68 -13.70
N ALA A 123 3.82 14.42 -13.83
CA ALA A 123 3.72 15.79 -13.33
C ALA A 123 3.91 15.86 -11.81
N TYR A 124 3.24 14.96 -11.09
CA TYR A 124 3.39 14.80 -9.65
C TYR A 124 4.83 14.42 -9.28
N GLY A 125 5.41 13.43 -9.96
CA GLY A 125 6.77 12.95 -9.70
C GLY A 125 7.82 14.05 -9.91
N PHE A 126 7.67 14.83 -10.97
CA PHE A 126 8.53 15.98 -11.23
C PHE A 126 8.44 17.03 -10.11
N LEU A 127 7.23 17.40 -9.72
CA LEU A 127 7.00 18.37 -8.64
C LEU A 127 7.56 17.84 -7.30
N ALA A 128 7.27 16.61 -6.93
CA ALA A 128 7.73 15.98 -5.70
C ALA A 128 9.27 15.94 -5.65
N LEU A 129 9.89 15.50 -6.77
CA LEU A 129 11.35 15.44 -6.86
C LEU A 129 11.97 16.83 -6.78
N TRP A 130 11.42 17.81 -7.49
CA TRP A 130 11.91 19.20 -7.44
C TRP A 130 11.89 19.76 -6.01
N LEU A 131 10.84 19.49 -5.26
CA LEU A 131 10.71 19.91 -3.86
C LEU A 131 11.66 19.17 -2.91
N LEU A 132 11.92 17.89 -3.16
CA LEU A 132 12.73 17.03 -2.28
C LEU A 132 14.24 17.14 -2.56
N LEU A 133 14.66 17.42 -3.80
CA LEU A 133 16.05 17.41 -4.23
C LEU A 133 17.02 18.14 -3.29
N PRO A 134 16.69 19.35 -2.74
CA PRO A 134 17.61 20.07 -1.87
C PRO A 134 17.92 19.35 -0.55
N GLY A 135 17.04 18.46 -0.08
CA GLY A 135 17.17 17.76 1.20
C GLY A 135 17.68 16.32 1.11
N LEU A 136 17.82 15.77 -0.10
CA LEU A 136 18.08 14.32 -0.29
C LEU A 136 19.53 13.89 0.00
N GLY A 137 20.53 14.78 -0.15
CA GLY A 137 21.94 14.40 0.03
C GLY A 137 22.31 13.13 -0.76
N ASP A 138 22.89 12.15 -0.09
CA ASP A 138 23.29 10.85 -0.67
C ASP A 138 22.10 9.94 -1.00
N MET A 139 20.89 10.28 -0.49
CA MET A 139 19.67 9.53 -0.75
C MET A 139 19.01 9.87 -2.09
N LYS A 140 19.62 10.73 -2.93
CA LYS A 140 19.05 11.13 -4.23
C LYS A 140 18.70 9.93 -5.10
N LEU A 141 19.67 9.05 -5.37
CA LEU A 141 19.45 7.90 -6.24
C LEU A 141 18.42 6.91 -5.67
N PRO A 142 18.52 6.45 -4.40
CA PRO A 142 17.50 5.59 -3.80
C PRO A 142 16.08 6.16 -3.87
N VAL A 143 15.90 7.46 -3.55
CA VAL A 143 14.59 8.10 -3.55
C VAL A 143 14.04 8.28 -4.97
N ILE A 144 14.87 8.63 -5.97
CA ILE A 144 14.44 8.72 -7.37
C ILE A 144 13.94 7.36 -7.87
N VAL A 145 14.70 6.29 -7.65
CA VAL A 145 14.32 4.93 -8.05
C VAL A 145 13.00 4.54 -7.39
N TYR A 146 12.88 4.78 -6.09
CA TYR A 146 11.67 4.50 -5.33
C TYR A 146 10.45 5.28 -5.85
N LEU A 147 10.60 6.58 -6.10
CA LEU A 147 9.55 7.44 -6.64
C LEU A 147 9.06 6.94 -8.01
N VAL A 148 9.97 6.57 -8.91
CA VAL A 148 9.60 6.01 -10.21
C VAL A 148 8.78 4.74 -10.05
N VAL A 149 9.19 3.83 -9.17
CA VAL A 149 8.50 2.54 -8.97
C VAL A 149 7.13 2.73 -8.33
N ILE A 150 6.99 3.57 -7.29
CA ILE A 150 5.69 3.78 -6.65
C ILE A 150 4.69 4.50 -7.58
N LEU A 151 5.15 5.47 -8.38
CA LEU A 151 4.31 6.13 -9.36
C LEU A 151 3.93 5.20 -10.52
N THR A 152 4.82 4.28 -10.91
CA THR A 152 4.50 3.20 -11.86
C THR A 152 3.42 2.29 -11.28
N MET A 153 3.48 1.93 -10.00
CA MET A 153 2.45 1.15 -9.31
C MET A 153 1.09 1.87 -9.36
N ALA A 154 1.06 3.15 -9.00
CA ALA A 154 -0.15 3.95 -9.02
C ALA A 154 -0.72 4.09 -10.44
N TRP A 155 0.12 4.34 -11.44
CA TRP A 155 -0.28 4.37 -12.85
C TRP A 155 -0.86 3.03 -13.31
N GLN A 156 -0.21 1.90 -13.04
CA GLN A 156 -0.70 0.57 -13.45
C GLN A 156 -2.03 0.22 -12.78
N SER A 157 -2.25 0.67 -11.55
CA SER A 157 -3.54 0.51 -10.88
C SER A 157 -4.65 1.35 -11.55
N ALA A 158 -4.35 2.57 -12.01
CA ALA A 158 -5.25 3.42 -12.78
C ALA A 158 -5.62 2.79 -14.13
N VAL A 159 -4.62 2.24 -14.86
CA VAL A 159 -4.83 1.52 -16.13
C VAL A 159 -5.75 0.31 -15.90
N ARG A 160 -5.50 -0.47 -14.84
CA ARG A 160 -6.35 -1.60 -14.47
C ARG A 160 -7.79 -1.16 -14.17
N TRP A 161 -7.97 -0.08 -13.41
CA TRP A 161 -9.29 0.46 -13.14
C TRP A 161 -10.01 0.88 -14.43
N ASN A 162 -9.33 1.58 -15.32
CA ASN A 162 -9.90 1.99 -16.60
C ASN A 162 -10.33 0.81 -17.48
N ALA A 163 -9.56 -0.27 -17.48
CA ALA A 163 -9.85 -1.45 -18.29
C ALA A 163 -10.98 -2.31 -17.71
N ASN A 164 -11.05 -2.50 -16.40
CA ASN A 164 -11.96 -3.44 -15.76
C ASN A 164 -13.25 -2.80 -15.25
N ARG A 165 -13.18 -1.55 -14.77
CA ARG A 165 -14.31 -0.78 -14.21
C ARG A 165 -15.08 -1.53 -13.12
N ASP A 166 -14.45 -2.48 -12.46
CA ASP A 166 -15.04 -3.27 -11.37
C ASP A 166 -14.60 -2.78 -9.99
N ARG A 167 -15.30 -3.26 -8.94
CA ARG A 167 -15.01 -2.87 -7.54
C ARG A 167 -13.56 -3.21 -7.14
N SER A 168 -13.04 -4.35 -7.57
CA SER A 168 -11.67 -4.78 -7.26
C SER A 168 -10.65 -3.76 -7.77
N SER A 169 -10.80 -3.30 -9.02
CA SER A 169 -9.87 -2.35 -9.62
C SER A 169 -10.00 -0.93 -9.04
N VAL A 170 -11.22 -0.48 -8.70
CA VAL A 170 -11.43 0.81 -8.00
C VAL A 170 -10.73 0.81 -6.64
N VAL A 171 -10.95 -0.25 -5.84
CA VAL A 171 -10.38 -0.37 -4.50
C VAL A 171 -8.86 -0.50 -4.57
N ALA A 172 -8.32 -1.25 -5.54
CA ALA A 172 -6.88 -1.33 -5.79
C ALA A 172 -6.27 0.04 -6.13
N PHE A 173 -6.94 0.81 -7.00
CA PHE A 173 -6.48 2.14 -7.39
C PHE A 173 -6.49 3.11 -6.21
N ALA A 174 -7.57 3.16 -5.44
CA ALA A 174 -7.65 3.97 -4.22
C ALA A 174 -6.55 3.60 -3.21
N GLY A 175 -6.31 2.29 -3.00
CA GLY A 175 -5.23 1.81 -2.15
C GLY A 175 -3.84 2.23 -2.65
N ALA A 176 -3.59 2.14 -3.96
CA ALA A 176 -2.32 2.55 -4.55
C ALA A 176 -2.07 4.07 -4.41
N LEU A 177 -3.11 4.89 -4.57
CA LEU A 177 -2.99 6.34 -4.36
C LEU A 177 -2.73 6.70 -2.90
N LEU A 178 -3.41 6.06 -1.96
CA LEU A 178 -3.18 6.27 -0.53
C LEU A 178 -1.78 5.82 -0.11
N PHE A 179 -1.27 4.73 -0.71
CA PHE A 179 0.10 4.30 -0.45
C PHE A 179 1.10 5.34 -0.94
N ALA A 180 0.94 5.82 -2.18
CA ALA A 180 1.80 6.88 -2.72
C ALA A 180 1.71 8.18 -1.88
N ALA A 181 0.54 8.52 -1.35
CA ALA A 181 0.36 9.64 -0.44
C ALA A 181 1.11 9.43 0.89
N SER A 182 0.98 8.25 1.51
CA SER A 182 1.72 7.89 2.74
C SER A 182 3.22 8.06 2.56
N ASP A 183 3.78 7.48 1.48
CA ASP A 183 5.21 7.52 1.23
C ASP A 183 5.71 8.91 0.87
N SER A 184 4.86 9.71 0.22
CA SER A 184 5.15 11.13 0.00
C SER A 184 5.25 11.89 1.32
N ILE A 185 4.35 11.63 2.27
CA ILE A 185 4.42 12.24 3.60
C ILE A 185 5.70 11.81 4.32
N ILE A 186 6.10 10.53 4.25
CA ILE A 186 7.38 10.04 4.79
C ILE A 186 8.54 10.83 4.17
N ALA A 187 8.60 10.95 2.84
CA ALA A 187 9.67 11.62 2.14
C ALA A 187 9.75 13.10 2.51
N PHE A 188 8.63 13.82 2.49
CA PHE A 188 8.61 15.24 2.88
C PHE A 188 8.97 15.45 4.34
N ASN A 189 8.44 14.63 5.26
CA ASN A 189 8.74 14.71 6.68
C ASN A 189 10.21 14.40 6.99
N ARG A 190 10.83 13.47 6.27
CA ARG A 190 12.23 13.07 6.48
C ARG A 190 13.21 14.04 5.84
N PHE A 191 12.94 14.50 4.62
CA PHE A 191 13.94 15.19 3.79
C PHE A 191 13.68 16.70 3.61
N ARG A 192 12.51 17.21 4.01
CA ARG A 192 12.17 18.61 3.75
C ARG A 192 11.57 19.35 4.93
N TRP A 193 10.40 18.92 5.42
CA TRP A 193 9.63 19.64 6.46
C TRP A 193 9.10 18.66 7.50
N ARG A 194 9.65 18.72 8.70
CA ARG A 194 9.10 17.96 9.83
C ARG A 194 7.86 18.65 10.38
N PHE A 195 6.79 17.89 10.61
CA PHE A 195 5.58 18.41 11.22
C PHE A 195 4.93 17.37 12.13
N TYR A 196 4.25 17.85 13.18
CA TYR A 196 3.74 17.02 14.25
C TYR A 196 2.75 15.94 13.80
N LEU A 197 1.86 16.24 12.84
CA LEU A 197 0.85 15.29 12.39
C LEU A 197 1.37 14.25 11.39
N ALA A 198 2.64 14.31 10.98
CA ALA A 198 3.18 13.44 9.94
C ALA A 198 2.98 11.96 10.24
N GLU A 199 3.35 11.50 11.43
CA GLU A 199 3.27 10.07 11.79
C GLU A 199 1.83 9.54 11.79
N GLY A 200 0.88 10.31 12.30
CA GLY A 200 -0.53 9.95 12.27
C GLY A 200 -1.09 9.89 10.85
N LEU A 201 -0.74 10.85 9.99
CA LEU A 201 -1.14 10.86 8.58
C LEU A 201 -0.50 9.70 7.79
N ILE A 202 0.78 9.41 8.04
CA ILE A 202 1.47 8.26 7.45
C ILE A 202 0.74 6.97 7.82
N MET A 203 0.51 6.72 9.10
CA MET A 203 -0.11 5.46 9.54
C MET A 203 -1.56 5.34 9.07
N SER A 204 -2.35 6.41 9.10
CA SER A 204 -3.75 6.38 8.66
C SER A 204 -3.86 6.10 7.15
N THR A 205 -3.06 6.77 6.32
CA THR A 205 -3.04 6.55 4.87
C THR A 205 -2.45 5.19 4.52
N TYR A 206 -1.38 4.76 5.18
CA TYR A 206 -0.72 3.48 4.97
C TYR A 206 -1.62 2.28 5.31
N PHE A 207 -2.18 2.22 6.52
CA PHE A 207 -3.04 1.10 6.91
C PHE A 207 -4.31 1.04 6.07
N THR A 208 -4.88 2.19 5.70
CA THR A 208 -6.02 2.24 4.77
C THR A 208 -5.61 1.75 3.38
N ALA A 209 -4.43 2.14 2.88
CA ALA A 209 -3.91 1.67 1.60
C ALA A 209 -3.76 0.15 1.58
N GLN A 210 -3.10 -0.43 2.58
CA GLN A 210 -2.86 -1.87 2.68
C GLN A 210 -4.16 -2.66 2.83
N TRP A 211 -5.11 -2.14 3.63
CA TRP A 211 -6.45 -2.71 3.76
C TRP A 211 -7.19 -2.74 2.41
N LEU A 212 -7.20 -1.62 1.66
CA LEU A 212 -7.84 -1.55 0.35
C LEU A 212 -7.15 -2.48 -0.67
N ILE A 213 -5.82 -2.53 -0.70
CA ILE A 213 -5.07 -3.44 -1.57
C ILE A 213 -5.42 -4.90 -1.23
N ALA A 214 -5.53 -5.27 0.04
CA ALA A 214 -5.97 -6.60 0.46
C ALA A 214 -7.42 -6.89 0.03
N LEU A 215 -8.34 -5.93 0.20
CA LEU A 215 -9.72 -6.04 -0.24
C LEU A 215 -9.85 -6.18 -1.77
N SER A 216 -8.91 -5.65 -2.54
CA SER A 216 -8.92 -5.74 -4.00
C SER A 216 -8.79 -7.18 -4.53
N VAL A 217 -8.35 -8.11 -3.70
CA VAL A 217 -8.29 -9.55 -4.04
C VAL A 217 -9.70 -10.13 -4.24
N TRP A 218 -10.72 -9.47 -3.67
CA TRP A 218 -12.09 -9.91 -3.78
C TRP A 218 -12.66 -9.63 -5.18
N LYS A 219 -13.07 -10.69 -5.89
CA LYS A 219 -13.86 -10.60 -7.13
C LYS A 219 -15.31 -10.99 -6.84
N LEU A 220 -16.26 -10.13 -7.24
CA LEU A 220 -17.64 -10.58 -7.39
C LEU A 220 -17.68 -11.63 -8.51
N PRO A 221 -18.44 -12.75 -8.34
CA PRO A 221 -18.75 -13.61 -9.47
C PRO A 221 -19.31 -12.73 -10.59
N ARG A 222 -18.76 -12.85 -11.81
CA ARG A 222 -19.42 -12.23 -12.99
C ARG A 222 -20.83 -12.78 -13.02
N LYS A 223 -21.86 -11.91 -13.07
CA LYS A 223 -23.17 -12.33 -13.52
C LYS A 223 -22.95 -12.89 -14.91
N THR A 224 -23.09 -14.22 -15.08
CA THR A 224 -23.24 -14.80 -16.40
C THR A 224 -24.43 -14.12 -16.99
N ALA A 225 -24.21 -13.35 -18.06
CA ALA A 225 -25.31 -12.87 -18.87
C ALA A 225 -26.03 -14.11 -19.39
N GLY A 226 -27.25 -14.35 -18.88
CA GLY A 226 -28.18 -15.32 -19.41
C GLY A 226 -28.80 -14.77 -20.66
#